data_eef6496869b107a75ca055b275b385b5
#
_entry.id   eef6496869b107a75ca055b275b385b5
#
_cell.length_a   1.000
_cell.length_b   1.000
_cell.length_c   1.000
_cell.angle_alpha   90.00
_cell.angle_beta   90.00
_cell.angle_gamma   90.00
#
_symmetry.space_group_name_H-M   'P 1'
#
loop_
_entity.id
_entity.type
_entity.pdbx_description
1 polymer ?
#
loop_
_entity_poly.entity_id
_entity_poly.type
_entity_poly.pdbx_seq_one_letter_code
_entity_poly.pdbx_strand_id
1 'polypeptide(L)'
;MPLPEWIHKARELGASDLHVEADGPVIARVRGTLKPLGETSSAVDLQRTSEELLGAEGWAGFLSRGSADVSVELAGTRCRINLFRTIRGIAFAVRLLAPSIKDLRSCNLHPGLRRLTEPTAGLVIISGPTGSGKSTTLAALIEEINATQARNIITLESPLEYVHTNRRSFVRQREIPTHSASFEQAITDALRENPDVLVISEMRTPEVMRLTLNAAETGHLVLATMHSATCAEALTRVCMSFPAEIQGSIRAQLADCLVGVLCQRLDYLSSRRLRVPRCELLLGNTSARGTIRAGTFSHLANVIQTGGEDGMWSWDRYGRWIEQNTEWVLTGDSAAPGDKRPTAATEEAMDVAELTELVDRLEKRGY
;
A
#
# COMPACT_ATOMS: atom_id res chain seq x y z
N MET A 1 9.87 20.84 -19.50
CA MET A 1 10.02 19.62 -18.68
C MET A 1 9.19 18.52 -19.34
N PRO A 2 9.77 17.49 -19.96
CA PRO A 2 9.02 16.47 -20.71
C PRO A 2 8.31 15.43 -19.83
N LEU A 3 8.71 15.27 -18.55
CA LEU A 3 8.19 14.24 -17.65
C LEU A 3 6.65 14.23 -17.51
N PRO A 4 5.93 15.36 -17.36
CA PRO A 4 4.46 15.34 -17.32
C PRO A 4 3.81 14.80 -18.59
N GLU A 5 4.40 15.06 -19.76
CA GLU A 5 3.90 14.55 -21.05
C GLU A 5 4.06 13.04 -21.14
N TRP A 6 5.21 12.50 -20.70
CA TRP A 6 5.45 11.06 -20.65
C TRP A 6 4.51 10.35 -19.67
N ILE A 7 4.26 10.96 -18.51
CA ILE A 7 3.28 10.46 -17.54
C ILE A 7 1.87 10.42 -18.14
N HIS A 8 1.47 11.48 -18.83
CA HIS A 8 0.16 11.52 -19.50
C HIS A 8 0.00 10.40 -20.53
N LYS A 9 0.98 10.24 -21.45
CA LYS A 9 0.99 9.16 -22.43
C LYS A 9 0.98 7.77 -21.82
N ALA A 10 1.79 7.57 -20.77
CA ALA A 10 1.85 6.30 -20.05
C ALA A 10 0.50 5.96 -19.40
N ARG A 11 -0.18 6.96 -18.81
CA ARG A 11 -1.52 6.80 -18.23
C ARG A 11 -2.55 6.40 -19.29
N GLU A 12 -2.54 7.02 -20.46
CA GLU A 12 -3.43 6.67 -21.58
C GLU A 12 -3.24 5.23 -22.05
N LEU A 13 -2.01 4.72 -21.98
CA LEU A 13 -1.67 3.33 -22.30
C LEU A 13 -2.01 2.35 -21.18
N GLY A 14 -2.46 2.82 -19.99
CA GLY A 14 -2.70 2.01 -18.81
C GLY A 14 -1.40 1.45 -18.23
N ALA A 15 -0.30 2.21 -18.29
CA ALA A 15 0.96 1.82 -17.70
C ALA A 15 0.93 1.92 -16.17
N SER A 16 1.61 1.01 -15.50
CA SER A 16 1.84 1.03 -14.05
C SER A 16 3.10 1.78 -13.67
N ASP A 17 4.13 1.72 -14.50
CA ASP A 17 5.43 2.33 -14.23
C ASP A 17 6.03 2.94 -15.51
N LEU A 18 6.90 3.96 -15.32
CA LEU A 18 7.80 4.49 -16.33
C LEU A 18 9.25 4.30 -15.87
N HIS A 19 10.11 3.98 -16.81
CA HIS A 19 11.56 3.91 -16.62
C HIS A 19 12.21 4.86 -17.61
N VAL A 20 13.02 5.77 -17.09
CA VAL A 20 13.70 6.80 -17.88
C VAL A 20 15.17 6.83 -17.46
N GLU A 21 16.08 6.83 -18.40
CA GLU A 21 17.52 6.93 -18.15
C GLU A 21 18.11 7.98 -19.10
N ALA A 22 19.16 8.66 -18.67
CA ALA A 22 19.83 9.70 -19.45
C ALA A 22 20.25 9.17 -20.84
N ASP A 23 19.91 9.96 -21.88
CA ASP A 23 20.17 9.68 -23.28
C ASP A 23 19.64 8.33 -23.78
N GLY A 24 18.59 7.82 -23.09
CA GLY A 24 17.94 6.55 -23.37
C GLY A 24 16.48 6.68 -23.77
N PRO A 25 15.86 5.58 -24.23
CA PRO A 25 14.43 5.55 -24.54
C PRO A 25 13.58 5.65 -23.26
N VAL A 26 12.43 6.30 -23.36
CA VAL A 26 11.41 6.29 -22.31
C VAL A 26 10.60 5.01 -22.41
N ILE A 27 10.62 4.20 -21.36
CA ILE A 27 9.99 2.87 -21.32
C ILE A 27 8.80 2.87 -20.36
N ALA A 28 7.63 2.45 -20.83
CA ALA A 28 6.44 2.24 -20.01
C ALA A 28 6.25 0.75 -19.70
N ARG A 29 5.81 0.41 -18.49
CA ARG A 29 5.36 -0.94 -18.14
C ARG A 29 3.84 -1.02 -18.27
N VAL A 30 3.39 -1.66 -19.34
CA VAL A 30 1.96 -1.83 -19.65
C VAL A 30 1.58 -3.29 -19.49
N ARG A 31 0.69 -3.61 -18.55
CA ARG A 31 0.26 -4.99 -18.23
C ARG A 31 1.42 -5.94 -17.99
N GLY A 32 2.45 -5.48 -17.25
CA GLY A 32 3.65 -6.27 -16.95
C GLY A 32 4.75 -6.21 -18.01
N THR A 33 4.43 -5.87 -19.24
CA THR A 33 5.37 -5.83 -20.38
C THR A 33 5.99 -4.44 -20.54
N LEU A 34 7.30 -4.37 -20.79
CA LEU A 34 7.99 -3.12 -21.08
C LEU A 34 7.76 -2.73 -22.55
N LYS A 35 7.35 -1.47 -22.77
CA LYS A 35 7.07 -0.90 -24.11
C LYS A 35 7.73 0.48 -24.23
N PRO A 36 8.49 0.74 -25.31
CA PRO A 36 8.99 2.09 -25.56
C PRO A 36 7.83 3.05 -25.90
N LEU A 37 7.91 4.28 -25.42
CA LEU A 37 6.96 5.34 -25.75
C LEU A 37 7.29 6.07 -27.06
N GLY A 38 8.39 5.70 -27.72
CA GLY A 38 8.84 6.35 -28.96
C GLY A 38 9.58 7.67 -28.72
N GLU A 39 9.96 7.97 -27.49
CA GLU A 39 10.67 9.19 -27.09
C GLU A 39 11.98 8.85 -26.38
N THR A 40 12.93 9.78 -26.43
CA THR A 40 14.21 9.70 -25.73
C THR A 40 14.30 10.83 -24.72
N SER A 41 14.96 10.54 -23.59
CA SER A 41 15.29 11.54 -22.58
C SER A 41 16.65 12.15 -22.85
N SER A 42 16.90 13.37 -22.42
CA SER A 42 18.23 13.97 -22.44
C SER A 42 18.81 14.06 -21.01
N ALA A 43 20.13 13.90 -20.88
CA ALA A 43 20.80 14.02 -19.59
C ALA A 43 20.55 15.41 -18.94
N VAL A 44 20.56 16.47 -19.74
CA VAL A 44 20.29 17.84 -19.30
C VAL A 44 18.87 18.01 -18.76
N ASP A 45 17.86 17.44 -19.44
CA ASP A 45 16.49 17.52 -19.01
C ASP A 45 16.24 16.74 -17.74
N LEU A 46 16.85 15.55 -17.60
CA LEU A 46 16.72 14.76 -16.36
C LEU A 46 17.40 15.44 -15.18
N GLN A 47 18.57 16.05 -15.37
CA GLN A 47 19.22 16.82 -14.31
C GLN A 47 18.33 17.97 -13.84
N ARG A 48 17.86 18.82 -14.77
CA ARG A 48 16.97 19.95 -14.46
C ARG A 48 15.69 19.47 -13.75
N THR A 49 15.07 18.42 -14.26
CA THR A 49 13.87 17.83 -13.65
C THR A 49 14.16 17.32 -12.22
N SER A 50 15.34 16.73 -11.99
CA SER A 50 15.73 16.28 -10.64
C SER A 50 15.89 17.46 -9.66
N GLU A 51 16.53 18.55 -10.10
CA GLU A 51 16.70 19.75 -9.29
C GLU A 51 15.35 20.39 -8.94
N GLU A 52 14.43 20.48 -9.92
CA GLU A 52 13.08 20.99 -9.71
C GLU A 52 12.25 20.13 -8.74
N LEU A 53 12.31 18.78 -8.88
CA LEU A 53 11.56 17.85 -8.05
C LEU A 53 12.06 17.79 -6.60
N LEU A 54 13.37 17.86 -6.41
CA LEU A 54 14.00 17.68 -5.10
C LEU A 54 14.19 18.99 -4.34
N GLY A 55 14.22 20.13 -5.03
CA GLY A 55 14.65 21.40 -4.44
C GLY A 55 16.13 21.40 -4.03
N ALA A 56 16.61 22.50 -3.51
CA ALA A 56 18.04 22.68 -3.22
C ALA A 56 18.58 21.68 -2.17
N GLU A 57 17.85 21.47 -1.08
CA GLU A 57 18.24 20.56 0.00
C GLU A 57 18.19 19.09 -0.42
N GLY A 58 17.08 18.68 -1.06
CA GLY A 58 16.92 17.32 -1.58
C GLY A 58 17.92 16.98 -2.66
N TRP A 59 18.26 17.95 -3.53
CA TRP A 59 19.31 17.80 -4.54
C TRP A 59 20.69 17.59 -3.92
N ALA A 60 21.07 18.38 -2.90
CA ALA A 60 22.31 18.15 -2.19
C ALA A 60 22.38 16.76 -1.54
N GLY A 61 21.26 16.30 -0.97
CA GLY A 61 21.14 14.93 -0.43
C GLY A 61 21.27 13.85 -1.50
N PHE A 62 20.67 14.07 -2.68
CA PHE A 62 20.80 13.16 -3.83
C PHE A 62 22.24 13.07 -4.35
N LEU A 63 22.93 14.20 -4.45
CA LEU A 63 24.34 14.22 -4.87
C LEU A 63 25.25 13.40 -3.94
N SER A 64 24.95 13.40 -2.64
CA SER A 64 25.68 12.63 -1.64
C SER A 64 25.35 11.13 -1.64
N ARG A 65 24.05 10.78 -1.73
CA ARG A 65 23.57 9.38 -1.58
C ARG A 65 23.48 8.61 -2.88
N GLY A 66 23.35 9.31 -4.03
CA GLY A 66 23.14 8.70 -5.34
C GLY A 66 21.72 8.25 -5.62
N SER A 67 20.78 8.42 -4.66
CA SER A 67 19.36 8.12 -4.86
C SER A 67 18.47 9.01 -3.99
N ALA A 68 17.22 9.24 -4.44
CA ALA A 68 16.19 9.96 -3.70
C ALA A 68 14.80 9.45 -4.12
N ASP A 69 13.86 9.43 -3.19
CA ASP A 69 12.43 9.18 -3.46
C ASP A 69 11.64 10.48 -3.33
N VAL A 70 10.71 10.70 -4.25
CA VAL A 70 9.78 11.83 -4.19
C VAL A 70 8.39 11.36 -4.60
N SER A 71 7.37 11.88 -3.92
CA SER A 71 5.97 11.69 -4.28
C SER A 71 5.40 13.02 -4.75
N VAL A 72 4.89 13.07 -5.96
CA VAL A 72 4.43 14.31 -6.60
C VAL A 72 3.22 14.05 -7.48
N GLU A 73 2.38 15.06 -7.67
CA GLU A 73 1.33 15.03 -8.68
C GLU A 73 1.79 15.72 -9.95
N LEU A 74 1.81 14.99 -11.07
CA LEU A 74 2.18 15.48 -12.38
C LEU A 74 1.12 15.07 -13.40
N ALA A 75 0.71 16.00 -14.25
CA ALA A 75 -0.34 15.80 -15.28
C ALA A 75 -1.63 15.17 -14.70
N GLY A 76 -2.05 15.56 -13.48
CA GLY A 76 -3.22 15.00 -12.79
C GLY A 76 -3.07 13.53 -12.41
N THR A 77 -1.83 13.06 -12.25
CA THR A 77 -1.51 11.71 -11.80
C THR A 77 -0.56 11.76 -10.63
N ARG A 78 -0.93 11.15 -9.50
CA ARG A 78 -0.03 10.98 -8.39
C ARG A 78 1.04 9.97 -8.76
N CYS A 79 2.30 10.34 -8.59
CA CYS A 79 3.46 9.52 -8.95
C CYS A 79 4.40 9.38 -7.77
N ARG A 80 4.96 8.18 -7.60
CA ARG A 80 6.16 7.97 -6.80
C ARG A 80 7.34 7.85 -7.75
N ILE A 81 8.34 8.69 -7.58
CA ILE A 81 9.52 8.75 -8.41
C ILE A 81 10.74 8.40 -7.54
N ASN A 82 11.42 7.33 -7.88
CA ASN A 82 12.76 7.06 -7.39
C ASN A 82 13.76 7.59 -8.40
N LEU A 83 14.56 8.56 -7.98
CA LEU A 83 15.68 9.09 -8.74
C LEU A 83 16.94 8.36 -8.32
N PHE A 84 17.77 7.93 -9.25
CA PHE A 84 19.02 7.23 -8.94
C PHE A 84 20.07 7.45 -10.02
N ARG A 85 21.35 7.20 -9.66
CA ARG A 85 22.47 7.29 -10.57
C ARG A 85 22.76 5.96 -11.22
N THR A 86 23.07 5.99 -12.52
CA THR A 86 23.59 4.88 -13.31
C THR A 86 24.91 5.27 -13.96
N ILE A 87 25.52 4.37 -14.69
CA ILE A 87 26.72 4.66 -15.50
C ILE A 87 26.45 5.67 -16.63
N ARG A 88 25.19 5.83 -17.04
CA ARG A 88 24.76 6.78 -18.08
C ARG A 88 24.33 8.13 -17.52
N GLY A 89 24.21 8.28 -16.21
CA GLY A 89 23.80 9.50 -15.56
C GLY A 89 22.61 9.28 -14.62
N ILE A 90 21.64 10.21 -14.65
CA ILE A 90 20.45 10.13 -13.82
C ILE A 90 19.39 9.28 -14.49
N ALA A 91 18.72 8.46 -13.69
CA ALA A 91 17.58 7.66 -14.11
C ALA A 91 16.39 7.83 -13.15
N PHE A 92 15.18 7.65 -13.67
CA PHE A 92 13.94 7.68 -12.91
C PHE A 92 13.19 6.36 -13.05
N ALA A 93 12.75 5.81 -11.92
CA ALA A 93 11.71 4.80 -11.87
C ALA A 93 10.44 5.48 -11.34
N VAL A 94 9.46 5.73 -12.23
CA VAL A 94 8.22 6.42 -11.90
C VAL A 94 7.11 5.40 -11.78
N ARG A 95 6.50 5.28 -10.61
CA ARG A 95 5.27 4.52 -10.41
C ARG A 95 4.06 5.44 -10.52
N LEU A 96 3.15 5.11 -11.41
CA LEU A 96 1.87 5.79 -11.57
C LEU A 96 0.88 5.21 -10.56
N LEU A 97 0.36 6.05 -9.66
CA LEU A 97 -0.58 5.62 -8.64
C LEU A 97 -2.01 5.70 -9.17
N ALA A 98 -2.90 4.85 -8.64
CA ALA A 98 -4.28 4.78 -9.12
C ALA A 98 -4.99 6.14 -8.92
N PRO A 99 -5.71 6.63 -9.93
CA PRO A 99 -6.29 7.99 -9.92
C PRO A 99 -7.51 8.13 -9.00
N SER A 100 -8.10 7.02 -8.53
CA SER A 100 -9.33 7.06 -7.74
C SER A 100 -9.30 6.06 -6.58
N ILE A 101 -9.78 6.53 -5.44
CA ILE A 101 -10.08 5.67 -4.29
C ILE A 101 -11.34 4.87 -4.61
N LYS A 102 -11.29 3.58 -4.34
CA LYS A 102 -12.39 2.65 -4.50
C LYS A 102 -13.05 2.42 -3.14
N ASP A 103 -14.36 2.25 -3.13
CA ASP A 103 -15.10 1.78 -1.96
C ASP A 103 -14.92 0.26 -1.75
N LEU A 104 -15.42 -0.27 -0.65
CA LEU A 104 -15.32 -1.71 -0.32
C LEU A 104 -15.88 -2.60 -1.43
N ARG A 105 -17.02 -2.20 -2.04
CA ARG A 105 -17.68 -2.95 -3.13
C ARG A 105 -16.82 -2.96 -4.38
N SER A 106 -16.30 -1.81 -4.77
CA SER A 106 -15.43 -1.66 -5.95
C SER A 106 -14.09 -2.37 -5.79
N CYS A 107 -13.65 -2.60 -4.55
CA CYS A 107 -12.48 -3.43 -4.22
C CYS A 107 -12.81 -4.93 -4.18
N ASN A 108 -14.07 -5.33 -4.43
CA ASN A 108 -14.52 -6.71 -4.30
C ASN A 108 -14.28 -7.32 -2.90
N LEU A 109 -14.35 -6.49 -1.88
CA LEU A 109 -14.27 -6.89 -0.47
C LEU A 109 -15.65 -7.28 0.07
N HIS A 110 -15.67 -8.18 1.05
CA HIS A 110 -16.92 -8.58 1.69
C HIS A 110 -17.56 -7.36 2.42
N PRO A 111 -18.87 -7.10 2.23
CA PRO A 111 -19.53 -5.93 2.84
C PRO A 111 -19.43 -5.88 4.37
N GLY A 112 -19.35 -7.04 5.02
CA GLY A 112 -19.21 -7.16 6.47
C GLY A 112 -17.93 -6.54 7.04
N LEU A 113 -16.94 -6.18 6.21
CA LEU A 113 -15.73 -5.47 6.64
C LEU A 113 -16.02 -4.03 7.10
N ARG A 114 -17.18 -3.46 6.74
CA ARG A 114 -17.68 -2.18 7.25
C ARG A 114 -17.67 -2.12 8.79
N ARG A 115 -17.89 -3.24 9.47
CA ARG A 115 -17.82 -3.36 10.93
C ARG A 115 -16.52 -2.82 11.56
N LEU A 116 -15.42 -2.87 10.81
CA LEU A 116 -14.13 -2.35 11.25
C LEU A 116 -14.12 -0.82 11.35
N THR A 117 -15.06 -0.13 10.72
CA THR A 117 -15.16 1.35 10.68
C THR A 117 -16.23 1.92 11.62
N GLU A 118 -17.06 1.07 12.22
CA GLU A 118 -18.19 1.49 13.07
C GLU A 118 -17.77 1.97 14.47
N PRO A 119 -16.77 1.32 15.14
CA PRO A 119 -16.37 1.74 16.47
C PRO A 119 -15.83 3.17 16.51
N THR A 120 -15.99 3.81 17.67
CA THR A 120 -15.43 5.14 17.90
C THR A 120 -14.00 5.12 18.40
N ALA A 121 -13.55 3.99 18.95
CA ALA A 121 -12.20 3.80 19.48
C ALA A 121 -11.75 2.36 19.33
N GLY A 122 -10.44 2.15 19.35
CA GLY A 122 -9.78 0.84 19.31
C GLY A 122 -8.89 0.67 18.11
N LEU A 123 -8.30 -0.52 17.98
CA LEU A 123 -7.28 -0.85 16.98
C LEU A 123 -7.80 -1.82 15.92
N VAL A 124 -7.67 -1.43 14.67
CA VAL A 124 -7.85 -2.29 13.49
C VAL A 124 -6.48 -2.51 12.84
N ILE A 125 -6.10 -3.75 12.66
CA ILE A 125 -4.85 -4.12 11.97
C ILE A 125 -5.19 -4.73 10.61
N ILE A 126 -4.61 -4.20 9.54
CA ILE A 126 -4.70 -4.76 8.19
C ILE A 126 -3.35 -5.37 7.86
N SER A 127 -3.29 -6.67 7.63
CA SER A 127 -2.04 -7.40 7.42
C SER A 127 -2.05 -8.22 6.13
N GLY A 128 -0.89 -8.68 5.71
CA GLY A 128 -0.70 -9.51 4.52
C GLY A 128 0.63 -9.23 3.83
N PRO A 129 1.05 -10.10 2.91
CA PRO A 129 2.30 -9.92 2.17
C PRO A 129 2.30 -8.64 1.32
N THR A 130 3.48 -8.28 0.81
CA THR A 130 3.61 -7.17 -0.15
C THR A 130 2.80 -7.48 -1.41
N GLY A 131 2.07 -6.48 -1.92
CA GLY A 131 1.22 -6.65 -3.11
C GLY A 131 -0.12 -7.35 -2.85
N SER A 132 -0.50 -7.61 -1.59
CA SER A 132 -1.80 -8.20 -1.24
C SER A 132 -2.97 -7.21 -1.28
N GLY A 133 -2.74 -5.92 -1.57
CA GLY A 133 -3.78 -4.89 -1.65
C GLY A 133 -4.13 -4.21 -0.33
N LYS A 134 -3.25 -4.27 0.70
CA LYS A 134 -3.47 -3.63 2.01
C LYS A 134 -3.76 -2.14 1.90
N SER A 135 -2.94 -1.39 1.17
CA SER A 135 -3.13 0.06 1.00
C SER A 135 -4.47 0.39 0.33
N THR A 136 -4.88 -0.43 -0.66
CA THR A 136 -6.18 -0.28 -1.31
C THR A 136 -7.33 -0.55 -0.35
N THR A 137 -7.23 -1.60 0.46
CA THR A 137 -8.23 -1.94 1.48
C THR A 137 -8.27 -0.87 2.58
N LEU A 138 -7.12 -0.38 3.04
CA LEU A 138 -7.03 0.72 4.00
C LEU A 138 -7.69 1.98 3.45
N ALA A 139 -7.38 2.36 2.20
CA ALA A 139 -8.02 3.51 1.54
C ALA A 139 -9.54 3.33 1.40
N ALA A 140 -10.02 2.11 1.10
CA ALA A 140 -11.45 1.82 1.02
C ALA A 140 -12.16 1.91 2.39
N LEU A 141 -11.51 1.50 3.48
CA LEU A 141 -12.04 1.66 4.85
C LEU A 141 -12.08 3.14 5.27
N ILE A 142 -11.04 3.91 4.93
CA ILE A 142 -11.02 5.37 5.16
C ILE A 142 -12.16 6.03 4.37
N GLU A 143 -12.35 5.64 3.11
CA GLU A 143 -13.41 6.19 2.26
C GLU A 143 -14.81 5.83 2.78
N GLU A 144 -14.99 4.64 3.35
CA GLU A 144 -16.23 4.24 4.02
C GLU A 144 -16.55 5.18 5.20
N ILE A 145 -15.56 5.49 6.06
CA ILE A 145 -15.72 6.45 7.15
C ILE A 145 -16.01 7.85 6.56
N ASN A 146 -15.20 8.30 5.60
CA ASN A 146 -15.29 9.61 4.98
C ASN A 146 -16.65 9.87 4.31
N ALA A 147 -17.25 8.86 3.70
CA ALA A 147 -18.54 8.96 3.03
C ALA A 147 -19.74 8.90 3.99
N THR A 148 -19.62 8.19 5.13
CA THR A 148 -20.75 7.85 5.98
C THR A 148 -20.78 8.57 7.32
N GLN A 149 -19.62 9.03 7.83
CA GLN A 149 -19.45 9.57 9.18
C GLN A 149 -18.84 10.98 9.16
N ALA A 150 -19.17 11.81 10.14
CA ALA A 150 -18.57 13.13 10.31
C ALA A 150 -17.44 13.04 11.34
N ARG A 151 -16.21 12.71 10.89
CA ARG A 151 -15.03 12.50 11.74
C ARG A 151 -13.84 13.31 11.26
N ASN A 152 -12.94 13.64 12.18
CA ASN A 152 -11.62 14.17 11.90
C ASN A 152 -10.65 12.99 11.69
N ILE A 153 -10.23 12.77 10.45
CA ILE A 153 -9.34 11.66 10.06
C ILE A 153 -7.95 12.22 9.79
N ILE A 154 -6.94 11.68 10.46
CA ILE A 154 -5.53 12.00 10.18
C ILE A 154 -4.82 10.74 9.69
N THR A 155 -4.18 10.82 8.52
CA THR A 155 -3.38 9.73 8.00
C THR A 155 -1.88 10.05 8.05
N LEU A 156 -1.09 9.06 8.44
CA LEU A 156 0.37 9.09 8.50
C LEU A 156 0.89 8.01 7.57
N GLU A 157 1.48 8.39 6.43
CA GLU A 157 1.77 7.49 5.33
C GLU A 157 3.22 7.62 4.84
N SER A 158 3.80 6.51 4.38
CA SER A 158 5.12 6.51 3.75
C SER A 158 5.22 5.38 2.71
N PRO A 159 5.07 5.71 1.41
CA PRO A 159 4.61 6.97 0.84
C PRO A 159 3.07 7.11 0.89
N LEU A 160 2.57 8.30 0.55
CA LEU A 160 1.15 8.55 0.35
C LEU A 160 0.72 8.01 -1.02
N GLU A 161 -0.13 6.96 -1.02
CA GLU A 161 -0.57 6.29 -2.25
C GLU A 161 -1.89 6.84 -2.82
N TYR A 162 -2.82 7.23 -1.95
CA TYR A 162 -4.15 7.72 -2.33
C TYR A 162 -4.42 9.09 -1.73
N VAL A 163 -5.01 10.00 -2.50
CA VAL A 163 -5.43 11.32 -2.01
C VAL A 163 -6.94 11.32 -1.81
N HIS A 164 -7.36 11.49 -0.55
CA HIS A 164 -8.77 11.55 -0.18
C HIS A 164 -9.34 12.95 -0.38
N THR A 165 -10.54 13.01 -0.96
CA THR A 165 -11.33 14.25 -0.99
C THR A 165 -12.28 14.26 0.19
N ASN A 166 -12.34 15.38 0.93
CA ASN A 166 -13.27 15.53 2.04
C ASN A 166 -14.72 15.36 1.58
N ARG A 167 -15.49 14.53 2.28
CA ARG A 167 -16.93 14.32 2.08
C ARG A 167 -17.68 14.69 3.34
N ARG A 168 -18.05 13.72 4.16
CA ARG A 168 -18.65 13.96 5.47
C ARG A 168 -17.60 14.14 6.56
N SER A 169 -16.46 13.50 6.39
CA SER A 169 -15.31 13.65 7.29
C SER A 169 -14.34 14.72 6.79
N PHE A 170 -13.50 15.21 7.70
CA PHE A 170 -12.36 16.06 7.39
C PHE A 170 -11.09 15.22 7.39
N VAL A 171 -10.53 14.94 6.20
CA VAL A 171 -9.34 14.08 6.02
C VAL A 171 -8.10 14.93 5.84
N ARG A 172 -7.10 14.74 6.71
CA ARG A 172 -5.79 15.38 6.64
C ARG A 172 -4.72 14.31 6.50
N GLN A 173 -3.93 14.39 5.45
CA GLN A 173 -2.94 13.39 5.10
C GLN A 173 -1.52 13.94 5.26
N ARG A 174 -0.67 13.21 5.96
CA ARG A 174 0.74 13.52 6.14
C ARG A 174 1.60 12.41 5.57
N GLU A 175 2.54 12.79 4.72
CA GLU A 175 3.57 11.90 4.18
C GLU A 175 4.86 12.02 4.98
N ILE A 176 5.42 10.89 5.39
CA ILE A 176 6.71 10.82 6.08
C ILE A 176 7.80 10.44 5.05
N PRO A 177 8.95 11.12 5.02
CA PRO A 177 9.36 12.19 5.94
C PRO A 177 8.99 13.61 5.51
N THR A 178 8.21 13.80 4.47
CA THR A 178 7.94 15.12 3.84
C THR A 178 7.23 16.10 4.78
N HIS A 179 6.23 15.64 5.53
CA HIS A 179 5.39 16.49 6.40
C HIS A 179 5.64 16.25 7.89
N SER A 180 6.45 15.27 8.24
CA SER A 180 6.90 14.99 9.61
C SER A 180 8.17 14.15 9.56
N ALA A 181 9.09 14.33 10.48
CA ALA A 181 10.41 13.68 10.45
C ALA A 181 10.34 12.16 10.61
N SER A 182 9.39 11.65 11.39
CA SER A 182 9.22 10.22 11.65
C SER A 182 7.76 9.88 11.97
N PHE A 183 7.43 8.58 11.97
CA PHE A 183 6.11 8.11 12.42
C PHE A 183 5.87 8.40 13.90
N GLU A 184 6.88 8.24 14.75
CA GLU A 184 6.81 8.48 16.18
C GLU A 184 6.43 9.94 16.47
N GLN A 185 7.11 10.88 15.81
CA GLN A 185 6.81 12.30 15.93
C GLN A 185 5.41 12.61 15.38
N ALA A 186 5.08 12.07 14.20
CA ALA A 186 3.81 12.31 13.55
C ALA A 186 2.62 11.83 14.39
N ILE A 187 2.71 10.64 15.04
CA ILE A 187 1.67 10.13 15.94
C ILE A 187 1.51 11.05 17.14
N THR A 188 2.63 11.44 17.77
CA THR A 188 2.63 12.33 18.95
C THR A 188 1.97 13.68 18.64
N ASP A 189 2.26 14.25 17.49
CA ASP A 189 1.68 15.51 17.04
C ASP A 189 0.18 15.35 16.69
N ALA A 190 -0.16 14.29 15.95
CA ALA A 190 -1.53 14.01 15.54
C ALA A 190 -2.50 13.89 16.73
N LEU A 191 -2.07 13.30 17.84
CA LEU A 191 -2.90 13.18 19.06
C LEU A 191 -3.27 14.53 19.68
N ARG A 192 -2.56 15.62 19.36
CA ARG A 192 -2.88 16.98 19.79
C ARG A 192 -3.79 17.71 18.81
N GLU A 193 -4.12 17.10 17.69
CA GLU A 193 -4.93 17.68 16.63
C GLU A 193 -6.41 17.24 16.70
N ASN A 194 -6.82 16.65 17.85
CA ASN A 194 -8.16 16.14 18.10
C ASN A 194 -8.68 15.18 17.01
N PRO A 195 -7.95 14.09 16.69
CA PRO A 195 -8.40 13.11 15.73
C PRO A 195 -9.49 12.21 16.30
N ASP A 196 -10.51 11.89 15.50
CA ASP A 196 -11.43 10.78 15.79
C ASP A 196 -10.84 9.47 15.25
N VAL A 197 -10.15 9.56 14.10
CA VAL A 197 -9.54 8.43 13.43
C VAL A 197 -8.08 8.75 13.11
N LEU A 198 -7.18 7.86 13.51
CA LEU A 198 -5.76 7.91 13.18
C LEU A 198 -5.40 6.74 12.27
N VAL A 199 -4.77 7.02 11.15
CA VAL A 199 -4.34 6.00 10.20
C VAL A 199 -2.82 5.96 10.16
N ILE A 200 -2.24 4.77 10.36
CA ILE A 200 -0.79 4.54 10.36
C ILE A 200 -0.49 3.53 9.25
N SER A 201 0.12 4.00 8.18
CA SER A 201 0.32 3.17 6.97
C SER A 201 1.16 1.93 7.23
N GLU A 202 2.05 1.94 8.24
CA GLU A 202 2.79 0.74 8.63
C GLU A 202 3.38 0.83 10.04
N MET A 203 3.14 -0.21 10.85
CA MET A 203 3.76 -0.39 12.16
C MET A 203 5.04 -1.23 12.03
N ARG A 204 6.21 -0.58 11.91
CA ARG A 204 7.51 -1.28 11.74
C ARG A 204 8.31 -1.42 13.01
N THR A 205 8.30 -0.40 13.86
CA THR A 205 9.15 -0.32 15.06
C THR A 205 8.35 -0.58 16.33
N PRO A 206 8.96 -1.11 17.40
CA PRO A 206 8.28 -1.28 18.67
C PRO A 206 7.70 0.04 19.20
N GLU A 207 8.39 1.14 18.99
CA GLU A 207 7.94 2.46 19.44
C GLU A 207 6.67 2.92 18.71
N VAL A 208 6.60 2.76 17.37
CA VAL A 208 5.37 3.02 16.60
C VAL A 208 4.23 2.11 17.09
N MET A 209 4.49 0.82 17.35
CA MET A 209 3.49 -0.10 17.89
C MET A 209 2.97 0.36 19.25
N ARG A 210 3.86 0.81 20.15
CA ARG A 210 3.51 1.32 21.48
C ARG A 210 2.63 2.57 21.39
N LEU A 211 3.01 3.52 20.56
CA LEU A 211 2.24 4.75 20.35
C LEU A 211 0.87 4.46 19.71
N THR A 212 0.81 3.50 18.79
CA THR A 212 -0.43 3.02 18.14
C THR A 212 -1.39 2.41 19.17
N LEU A 213 -0.89 1.54 20.06
CA LEU A 213 -1.69 0.95 21.12
C LEU A 213 -2.21 2.02 22.10
N ASN A 214 -1.35 2.95 22.51
CA ASN A 214 -1.74 4.06 23.38
C ASN A 214 -2.84 4.94 22.75
N ALA A 215 -2.72 5.27 21.47
CA ALA A 215 -3.75 6.03 20.76
C ALA A 215 -5.09 5.31 20.73
N ALA A 216 -5.09 3.99 20.46
CA ALA A 216 -6.29 3.17 20.44
C ALA A 216 -6.95 3.05 21.83
N GLU A 217 -6.16 2.97 22.91
CA GLU A 217 -6.63 2.88 24.30
C GLU A 217 -7.20 4.22 24.79
N THR A 218 -6.65 5.33 24.32
CA THR A 218 -7.07 6.69 24.74
C THR A 218 -8.27 7.26 23.98
N GLY A 219 -9.02 6.42 23.26
CA GLY A 219 -10.32 6.78 22.70
C GLY A 219 -10.33 7.10 21.20
N HIS A 220 -9.26 6.80 20.46
CA HIS A 220 -9.19 7.01 19.02
C HIS A 220 -9.42 5.69 18.26
N LEU A 221 -10.12 5.74 17.13
CA LEU A 221 -10.12 4.61 16.19
C LEU A 221 -8.82 4.63 15.40
N VAL A 222 -7.98 3.61 15.57
CA VAL A 222 -6.71 3.52 14.88
C VAL A 222 -6.77 2.42 13.81
N LEU A 223 -6.50 2.77 12.56
CA LEU A 223 -6.33 1.83 11.45
C LEU A 223 -4.82 1.73 11.14
N ALA A 224 -4.24 0.54 11.23
CA ALA A 224 -2.81 0.37 11.00
C ALA A 224 -2.52 -0.83 10.10
N THR A 225 -1.39 -0.81 9.36
CA THR A 225 -0.98 -1.99 8.56
C THR A 225 0.26 -2.67 9.11
N MET A 226 0.36 -3.95 8.80
CA MET A 226 1.51 -4.81 9.10
C MET A 226 1.79 -5.80 7.96
N HIS A 227 2.90 -6.54 8.10
CA HIS A 227 3.29 -7.61 7.18
C HIS A 227 3.31 -8.95 7.91
N SER A 228 2.16 -9.63 8.00
CA SER A 228 2.01 -10.99 8.52
C SER A 228 0.97 -11.75 7.71
N ALA A 229 1.10 -13.07 7.63
CA ALA A 229 0.26 -13.90 6.78
C ALA A 229 -1.07 -14.30 7.43
N THR A 230 -1.15 -14.32 8.76
CA THR A 230 -2.35 -14.68 9.53
C THR A 230 -2.62 -13.69 10.65
N CYS A 231 -3.88 -13.67 11.15
CA CYS A 231 -4.25 -12.82 12.28
C CYS A 231 -3.45 -13.19 13.55
N ALA A 232 -3.24 -14.47 13.79
CA ALA A 232 -2.44 -14.95 14.92
C ALA A 232 -0.98 -14.47 14.85
N GLU A 233 -0.37 -14.56 13.66
CA GLU A 233 1.00 -14.10 13.43
C GLU A 233 1.12 -12.58 13.63
N ALA A 234 0.15 -11.79 13.11
CA ALA A 234 0.15 -10.34 13.29
C ALA A 234 0.18 -9.94 14.77
N LEU A 235 -0.71 -10.54 15.58
CA LEU A 235 -0.78 -10.27 17.02
C LEU A 235 0.44 -10.78 17.78
N THR A 236 0.96 -11.96 17.43
CA THR A 236 2.20 -12.49 17.97
C THR A 236 3.36 -11.53 17.72
N ARG A 237 3.47 -11.02 16.49
CA ARG A 237 4.54 -10.09 16.10
C ARG A 237 4.47 -8.78 16.88
N VAL A 238 3.27 -8.22 17.10
CA VAL A 238 3.13 -7.04 17.97
C VAL A 238 3.69 -7.32 19.35
N CYS A 239 3.28 -8.42 20.00
CA CYS A 239 3.72 -8.74 21.36
C CYS A 239 5.22 -9.04 21.45
N MET A 240 5.75 -9.84 20.49
CA MET A 240 7.17 -10.24 20.48
C MET A 240 8.12 -9.10 20.09
N SER A 241 7.61 -7.97 19.61
CA SER A 241 8.43 -6.77 19.36
C SER A 241 8.90 -6.07 20.64
N PHE A 242 8.38 -6.49 21.81
CA PHE A 242 8.71 -5.91 23.11
C PHE A 242 9.51 -6.86 23.98
N PRO A 243 10.31 -6.34 24.95
CA PRO A 243 11.00 -7.16 25.94
C PRO A 243 10.05 -8.06 26.72
N ALA A 244 10.51 -9.25 27.09
CA ALA A 244 9.70 -10.30 27.73
C ALA A 244 8.95 -9.82 28.99
N GLU A 245 9.59 -8.92 29.74
CA GLU A 245 9.08 -8.38 31.00
C GLU A 245 7.78 -7.60 30.84
N ILE A 246 7.59 -6.93 29.69
CA ILE A 246 6.42 -6.09 29.44
C ILE A 246 5.41 -6.72 28.48
N GLN A 247 5.71 -7.87 27.86
CA GLN A 247 4.79 -8.52 26.92
C GLN A 247 3.42 -8.84 27.54
N GLY A 248 3.38 -9.13 28.84
CA GLY A 248 2.13 -9.35 29.57
C GLY A 248 1.22 -8.10 29.54
N SER A 249 1.80 -6.93 29.79
CA SER A 249 1.10 -5.64 29.72
C SER A 249 0.65 -5.32 28.30
N ILE A 250 1.52 -5.55 27.31
CA ILE A 250 1.19 -5.35 25.89
C ILE A 250 0.02 -6.24 25.45
N ARG A 251 -0.01 -7.53 25.88
CA ARG A 251 -1.13 -8.43 25.58
C ARG A 251 -2.44 -7.94 26.20
N ALA A 252 -2.40 -7.45 27.43
CA ALA A 252 -3.58 -6.89 28.09
C ALA A 252 -4.10 -5.66 27.32
N GLN A 253 -3.23 -4.69 27.04
CA GLN A 253 -3.55 -3.48 26.30
C GLN A 253 -4.10 -3.81 24.89
N LEU A 254 -3.43 -4.71 24.15
CA LEU A 254 -3.87 -5.16 22.84
C LEU A 254 -5.26 -5.84 22.90
N ALA A 255 -5.50 -6.69 23.89
CA ALA A 255 -6.80 -7.33 24.08
C ALA A 255 -7.91 -6.33 24.38
N ASP A 256 -7.61 -5.27 25.14
CA ASP A 256 -8.62 -4.25 25.53
C ASP A 256 -9.00 -3.34 24.38
N CYS A 257 -8.03 -2.92 23.57
CA CYS A 257 -8.29 -2.00 22.46
C CYS A 257 -8.59 -2.67 21.11
N LEU A 258 -8.41 -4.00 20.94
CA LEU A 258 -8.59 -4.65 19.64
C LEU A 258 -10.03 -4.59 19.15
N VAL A 259 -10.25 -3.96 17.99
CA VAL A 259 -11.48 -4.03 17.19
C VAL A 259 -11.40 -5.26 16.28
N GLY A 260 -10.32 -5.42 15.51
CA GLY A 260 -10.12 -6.59 14.67
C GLY A 260 -8.80 -6.61 13.93
N VAL A 261 -8.50 -7.78 13.39
CA VAL A 261 -7.35 -8.00 12.50
C VAL A 261 -7.86 -8.58 11.20
N LEU A 262 -7.53 -7.92 10.10
CA LEU A 262 -7.82 -8.36 8.73
C LEU A 262 -6.52 -8.81 8.06
N CYS A 263 -6.36 -10.08 7.79
CA CYS A 263 -5.26 -10.57 6.96
C CYS A 263 -5.75 -10.82 5.53
N GLN A 264 -4.97 -10.38 4.54
CA GLN A 264 -5.39 -10.34 3.15
C GLN A 264 -4.33 -10.90 2.21
N ARG A 265 -4.79 -11.64 1.19
CA ARG A 265 -4.05 -12.02 -0.01
C ARG A 265 -4.93 -11.81 -1.24
N LEU A 266 -4.33 -11.82 -2.43
CA LEU A 266 -5.06 -11.74 -3.68
C LEU A 266 -5.12 -13.12 -4.33
N ASP A 267 -6.34 -13.63 -4.54
CA ASP A 267 -6.60 -14.83 -5.33
C ASP A 267 -6.95 -14.41 -6.77
N TYR A 268 -6.61 -15.26 -7.74
CA TYR A 268 -6.95 -15.02 -9.13
C TYR A 268 -8.11 -15.92 -9.58
N LEU A 269 -9.18 -15.30 -10.01
CA LEU A 269 -10.34 -15.99 -10.61
C LEU A 269 -10.13 -16.12 -12.12
N SER A 270 -9.65 -17.27 -12.58
CA SER A 270 -9.33 -17.52 -13.99
C SER A 270 -10.56 -17.38 -14.90
N SER A 271 -11.74 -17.81 -14.44
CA SER A 271 -13.01 -17.71 -15.17
C SER A 271 -13.42 -16.27 -15.48
N ARG A 272 -12.94 -15.29 -14.71
CA ARG A 272 -13.29 -13.87 -14.86
C ARG A 272 -12.08 -13.00 -15.17
N ARG A 273 -10.89 -13.56 -15.20
CA ARG A 273 -9.61 -12.85 -15.34
C ARG A 273 -9.48 -11.69 -14.33
N LEU A 274 -9.84 -11.95 -13.07
CA LEU A 274 -9.95 -10.95 -12.02
C LEU A 274 -9.13 -11.37 -10.79
N ARG A 275 -8.37 -10.45 -10.20
CA ARG A 275 -7.79 -10.62 -8.87
C ARG A 275 -8.78 -10.12 -7.83
N VAL A 276 -9.08 -10.95 -6.84
CA VAL A 276 -9.99 -10.61 -5.74
C VAL A 276 -9.29 -10.78 -4.40
N PRO A 277 -9.57 -9.90 -3.42
CA PRO A 277 -9.05 -10.09 -2.08
C PRO A 277 -9.72 -11.31 -1.42
N ARG A 278 -8.89 -12.19 -0.86
CA ARG A 278 -9.31 -13.23 0.07
C ARG A 278 -8.79 -12.87 1.44
N CYS A 279 -9.66 -12.92 2.45
CA CYS A 279 -9.37 -12.38 3.76
C CYS A 279 -9.59 -13.42 4.87
N GLU A 280 -8.80 -13.30 5.93
CA GLU A 280 -9.07 -13.84 7.25
C GLU A 280 -9.40 -12.66 8.17
N LEU A 281 -10.49 -12.73 8.93
CA LEU A 281 -10.93 -11.68 9.84
C LEU A 281 -11.14 -12.22 11.23
N LEU A 282 -10.37 -11.70 12.17
CA LEU A 282 -10.56 -11.84 13.61
C LEU A 282 -11.24 -10.57 14.15
N LEU A 283 -12.29 -10.69 14.92
CA LEU A 283 -12.90 -9.59 15.67
C LEU A 283 -12.58 -9.68 17.16
N GLY A 284 -12.47 -8.54 17.83
CA GLY A 284 -12.14 -8.41 19.24
C GLY A 284 -13.30 -8.79 20.17
N ASN A 285 -13.87 -9.98 20.02
CA ASN A 285 -14.89 -10.52 20.95
C ASN A 285 -14.26 -11.05 22.24
N THR A 286 -15.08 -11.45 23.21
CA THR A 286 -14.62 -11.94 24.50
C THR A 286 -13.64 -13.10 24.40
N SER A 287 -13.89 -14.05 23.48
CA SER A 287 -13.02 -15.23 23.27
C SER A 287 -11.66 -14.83 22.71
N ALA A 288 -11.64 -13.97 21.70
CA ALA A 288 -10.40 -13.43 21.12
C ALA A 288 -9.58 -12.67 22.18
N ARG A 289 -10.22 -11.77 22.93
CA ARG A 289 -9.57 -10.97 24.00
C ARG A 289 -8.99 -11.87 25.09
N GLY A 290 -9.73 -12.91 25.52
CA GLY A 290 -9.24 -13.90 26.48
C GLY A 290 -8.00 -14.65 25.98
N THR A 291 -8.04 -15.11 24.73
CA THR A 291 -6.93 -15.83 24.09
C THR A 291 -5.68 -14.94 23.96
N ILE A 292 -5.86 -13.65 23.61
CA ILE A 292 -4.75 -12.68 23.49
C ILE A 292 -4.14 -12.42 24.87
N ARG A 293 -4.94 -12.18 25.92
CA ARG A 293 -4.44 -11.97 27.29
C ARG A 293 -3.65 -13.16 27.80
N ALA A 294 -4.13 -14.38 27.52
CA ALA A 294 -3.44 -15.61 27.89
C ALA A 294 -2.14 -15.84 27.10
N GLY A 295 -1.95 -15.15 25.98
CA GLY A 295 -0.79 -15.34 25.09
C GLY A 295 -0.84 -16.63 24.27
N THR A 296 -2.00 -17.28 24.18
CA THR A 296 -2.19 -18.54 23.45
C THR A 296 -2.62 -18.28 22.01
N PHE A 297 -1.82 -17.49 21.27
CA PHE A 297 -2.14 -17.02 19.90
C PHE A 297 -2.43 -18.15 18.91
N SER A 298 -1.87 -19.35 19.10
CA SER A 298 -2.17 -20.54 18.30
C SER A 298 -3.65 -20.94 18.31
N HIS A 299 -4.39 -20.60 19.37
CA HIS A 299 -5.82 -20.89 19.47
C HIS A 299 -6.71 -19.90 18.72
N LEU A 300 -6.18 -18.77 18.25
CA LEU A 300 -6.96 -17.77 17.52
C LEU A 300 -7.55 -18.32 16.23
N ALA A 301 -6.90 -19.26 15.57
CA ALA A 301 -7.46 -19.92 14.40
C ALA A 301 -8.81 -20.62 14.72
N ASN A 302 -8.90 -21.28 15.88
CA ASN A 302 -10.13 -21.92 16.35
C ASN A 302 -11.19 -20.86 16.70
N VAL A 303 -10.79 -19.74 17.34
CA VAL A 303 -11.70 -18.60 17.62
C VAL A 303 -12.31 -18.05 16.34
N ILE A 304 -11.50 -17.86 15.28
CA ILE A 304 -11.98 -17.41 13.98
C ILE A 304 -12.93 -18.44 13.35
N GLN A 305 -12.58 -19.73 13.45
CA GLN A 305 -13.38 -20.81 12.88
C GLN A 305 -14.76 -20.92 13.54
N THR A 306 -14.86 -20.75 14.85
CA THR A 306 -16.13 -20.80 15.60
C THR A 306 -16.88 -19.48 15.59
N GLY A 307 -16.20 -18.34 15.42
CA GLY A 307 -16.75 -16.98 15.46
C GLY A 307 -17.48 -16.54 14.19
N GLY A 308 -17.98 -17.47 13.38
CA GLY A 308 -18.69 -17.13 12.13
C GLY A 308 -19.97 -16.33 12.32
N GLU A 309 -20.74 -16.65 13.36
CA GLU A 309 -21.97 -15.93 13.70
C GLU A 309 -21.66 -14.51 14.19
N ASP A 310 -20.51 -14.31 14.84
CA ASP A 310 -20.00 -12.99 15.21
C ASP A 310 -19.52 -12.17 14.00
N GLY A 311 -19.42 -12.77 12.80
CA GLY A 311 -18.96 -12.13 11.58
C GLY A 311 -17.47 -12.27 11.33
N MET A 312 -16.78 -13.20 12.00
CA MET A 312 -15.38 -13.55 11.70
C MET A 312 -15.29 -14.40 10.44
N TRP A 313 -14.18 -14.30 9.73
CA TRP A 313 -13.93 -15.02 8.47
C TRP A 313 -12.63 -15.81 8.55
N SER A 314 -12.72 -17.14 8.46
CA SER A 314 -11.56 -17.98 8.17
C SER A 314 -11.24 -17.95 6.66
N TRP A 315 -10.01 -18.28 6.29
CA TRP A 315 -9.60 -18.39 4.88
C TRP A 315 -10.56 -19.26 4.05
N ASP A 316 -11.02 -20.39 4.60
CA ASP A 316 -11.92 -21.32 3.91
C ASP A 316 -13.33 -20.77 3.78
N ARG A 317 -13.86 -20.13 4.85
CA ARG A 317 -15.18 -19.51 4.80
C ARG A 317 -15.21 -18.36 3.81
N TYR A 318 -14.19 -17.53 3.76
CA TYR A 318 -14.08 -16.44 2.79
C TYR A 318 -13.91 -16.99 1.37
N GLY A 319 -13.15 -18.08 1.19
CA GLY A 319 -13.03 -18.79 -0.10
C GLY A 319 -14.37 -19.26 -0.63
N ARG A 320 -15.19 -19.92 0.20
CA ARG A 320 -16.56 -20.34 -0.20
C ARG A 320 -17.45 -19.14 -0.57
N TRP A 321 -17.34 -18.02 0.14
CA TRP A 321 -18.05 -16.81 -0.25
C TRP A 321 -17.60 -16.30 -1.62
N ILE A 322 -16.29 -16.31 -1.91
CA ILE A 322 -15.76 -15.96 -3.24
C ILE A 322 -16.36 -16.86 -4.33
N GLU A 323 -16.42 -18.16 -4.11
CA GLU A 323 -16.97 -19.13 -5.08
C GLU A 323 -18.48 -18.91 -5.33
N GLN A 324 -19.21 -18.52 -4.32
CA GLN A 324 -20.66 -18.29 -4.38
C GLN A 324 -21.02 -16.89 -4.88
N ASN A 325 -20.10 -15.92 -4.79
CA ASN A 325 -20.38 -14.55 -5.20
C ASN A 325 -20.49 -14.43 -6.73
N THR A 326 -21.56 -13.84 -7.18
CA THR A 326 -21.83 -13.58 -8.60
C THR A 326 -21.65 -12.14 -9.00
N GLU A 327 -21.62 -11.23 -8.01
CA GLU A 327 -21.52 -9.80 -8.22
C GLU A 327 -20.06 -9.33 -8.06
N TRP A 328 -19.32 -9.31 -9.16
CA TRP A 328 -17.96 -8.83 -9.20
C TRP A 328 -17.85 -7.51 -9.96
N VAL A 329 -17.18 -6.54 -9.39
CA VAL A 329 -16.79 -5.31 -10.10
C VAL A 329 -15.54 -5.61 -10.91
N LEU A 330 -15.69 -5.59 -12.24
CA LEU A 330 -14.56 -5.79 -13.15
C LEU A 330 -13.72 -4.49 -13.17
N THR A 331 -12.53 -4.55 -12.64
CA THR A 331 -11.56 -3.46 -12.74
C THR A 331 -10.68 -3.70 -13.96
N GLY A 332 -10.40 -2.65 -14.76
CA GLY A 332 -9.60 -2.78 -15.98
C GLY A 332 -8.16 -3.31 -15.82
N ASP A 333 -7.75 -3.58 -14.59
CA ASP A 333 -6.40 -4.02 -14.21
C ASP A 333 -6.28 -5.52 -13.92
N SER A 334 -7.15 -6.35 -14.50
CA SER A 334 -7.11 -7.80 -14.29
C SER A 334 -6.04 -8.47 -15.17
N ALA A 335 -4.76 -8.36 -14.80
CA ALA A 335 -3.71 -9.19 -15.37
C ALA A 335 -3.83 -10.64 -14.88
N ALA A 336 -3.68 -11.61 -15.81
CA ALA A 336 -3.71 -13.05 -15.51
C ALA A 336 -2.59 -13.45 -14.50
N PRO A 337 -2.77 -14.53 -13.70
CA PRO A 337 -1.70 -15.11 -12.91
C PRO A 337 -0.74 -15.85 -13.83
N GLY A 338 0.12 -15.17 -14.45
CA GLY A 338 1.13 -15.61 -15.40
C GLY A 338 2.10 -14.48 -15.63
N ASP A 339 1.74 -13.26 -15.28
CA ASP A 339 2.66 -12.12 -15.13
C ASP A 339 3.48 -12.20 -13.81
N LYS A 340 3.80 -13.42 -13.36
CA LYS A 340 5.08 -13.60 -12.68
C LYS A 340 6.12 -13.20 -13.72
N ARG A 341 7.08 -12.35 -13.35
CA ARG A 341 8.32 -12.17 -14.12
C ARG A 341 8.64 -13.47 -14.84
N PRO A 342 8.86 -13.50 -16.16
CA PRO A 342 9.23 -14.74 -16.82
C PRO A 342 10.37 -15.34 -16.00
N THR A 343 10.14 -16.52 -15.45
CA THR A 343 11.26 -17.41 -15.15
C THR A 343 11.88 -17.69 -16.50
N ALA A 344 13.19 -17.60 -16.61
CA ALA A 344 14.02 -17.68 -17.81
C ALA A 344 13.83 -18.91 -18.73
N ALA A 345 12.65 -19.53 -18.76
CA ALA A 345 12.30 -20.74 -19.50
C ALA A 345 11.02 -20.65 -20.34
N THR A 346 10.35 -19.49 -20.43
CA THR A 346 9.17 -19.29 -21.31
C THR A 346 9.11 -17.84 -21.80
N GLU A 347 10.24 -17.34 -22.20
CA GLU A 347 10.36 -16.23 -23.12
C GLU A 347 10.23 -16.80 -24.54
N GLU A 348 9.16 -16.46 -25.25
CA GLU A 348 9.45 -15.87 -26.55
C GLU A 348 10.21 -14.59 -26.22
N ALA A 349 11.51 -14.69 -26.17
CA ALA A 349 12.44 -13.61 -26.16
C ALA A 349 11.97 -12.64 -27.26
N MET A 350 11.65 -11.42 -26.86
CA MET A 350 11.90 -10.31 -27.79
C MET A 350 13.36 -10.52 -28.13
N ASP A 351 13.58 -10.97 -29.35
CA ASP A 351 14.80 -11.58 -29.80
C ASP A 351 15.97 -10.68 -29.39
N VAL A 352 16.95 -11.23 -28.68
CA VAL A 352 18.17 -10.50 -28.35
C VAL A 352 18.71 -9.88 -29.63
N ALA A 353 18.41 -10.47 -30.80
CA ALA A 353 18.61 -9.94 -32.12
C ALA A 353 17.84 -8.61 -32.37
N GLU A 354 16.59 -8.44 -31.94
CA GLU A 354 15.86 -7.15 -32.11
C GLU A 354 16.41 -6.05 -31.19
N LEU A 355 16.83 -6.40 -29.98
CA LEU A 355 17.52 -5.45 -29.09
C LEU A 355 18.93 -5.14 -29.62
N THR A 356 19.65 -6.12 -30.13
CA THR A 356 20.99 -5.95 -30.74
C THR A 356 20.88 -5.15 -32.03
N GLU A 357 19.86 -5.39 -32.87
CA GLU A 357 19.59 -4.57 -34.05
C GLU A 357 19.19 -3.12 -33.73
N LEU A 358 18.49 -2.89 -32.63
CA LEU A 358 18.14 -1.56 -32.16
C LEU A 358 19.40 -0.82 -31.65
N VAL A 359 20.24 -1.51 -30.90
CA VAL A 359 21.53 -1.00 -30.40
C VAL A 359 22.45 -0.69 -31.58
N ASP A 360 22.60 -1.62 -32.54
CA ASP A 360 23.41 -1.44 -33.77
C ASP A 360 22.90 -0.30 -34.66
N ARG A 361 21.58 -0.06 -34.71
CA ARG A 361 21.01 1.10 -35.42
C ARG A 361 21.33 2.42 -34.73
N LEU A 362 21.37 2.44 -33.41
CA LEU A 362 21.71 3.61 -32.61
C LEU A 362 23.22 3.91 -32.72
N GLU A 363 24.07 2.90 -32.65
CA GLU A 363 25.54 3.03 -32.82
C GLU A 363 25.92 3.49 -34.26
N LYS A 364 25.24 3.00 -35.30
CA LYS A 364 25.46 3.43 -36.70
C LYS A 364 24.96 4.85 -36.99
N ARG A 365 24.22 5.49 -36.11
CA ARG A 365 23.76 6.89 -36.24
C ARG A 365 24.68 7.89 -35.54
N GLY A 366 25.81 7.43 -34.98
CA GLY A 366 26.86 8.35 -34.52
C GLY A 366 26.57 9.07 -33.21
N TYR A 367 25.93 8.39 -32.25
CA TYR A 367 25.82 8.86 -30.87
C TYR A 367 26.63 7.98 -29.93
#